data_61d2a71f835598da6cac230e7b0a63e5
#
_entry.id   61d2a71f835598da6cac230e7b0a63e5
#
_cell.length_a   1.000
_cell.length_b   1.000
_cell.length_c   1.000
_cell.angle_alpha   90.00
_cell.angle_beta   90.00
_cell.angle_gamma   90.00
#
_symmetry.space_group_name_H-M   'P 1'
#
loop_
_entity.id
_entity.type
_entity.pdbx_description
1 polymer ?
#
loop_
_entity_poly.entity_id
_entity_poly.type
_entity_poly.pdbx_seq_one_letter_code
_entity_poly.pdbx_strand_id
1 'polypeptide(L)'
;MKRLLIRLTVFFLMVCFLLPQSSQAIAPPQQEPTVIYQMSVDGKTSKVIAQLPSMHRGSISPSGRFVYTEKFGYGKNDPTIPYLYDIKTKRLTKLSGYAKWSQKNDVLYMTENNGLVRFDPLTSKKTRLVEGKVDYSVEDFLISPDEQYLAFMKMDRKSANPQESVHLYLQDLSSLKMKINDRFAAVSDHSLNQEVMYWLPSSKKLFYRANGSIKELDLPTGLKYTHNLTTFPSFSNDMKYKYEIKEKEEYFLDIQTGKKVILQSLPFMEGYLNKLHWSPKGHLLAAEEYVRPSNSQDSYSMIRFYKNIPAFTYPFGGTNGSHKLSIYLHSSDNIQIIGWNRDEKSFYVADFASVHARDFASL
;
A
#
# COMPACT_ATOMS: atom_id res chain seq x y z
N MET A 1 64.80 -33.17 26.79
CA MET A 1 64.08 -32.96 25.54
C MET A 1 62.54 -33.05 25.68
N LYS A 2 61.95 -34.12 26.23
CA LYS A 2 60.47 -34.26 26.35
C LYS A 2 59.73 -33.08 27.05
N ARG A 3 60.29 -32.51 28.11
CA ARG A 3 59.66 -31.38 28.85
C ARG A 3 59.70 -30.05 28.10
N LEU A 4 60.67 -29.85 27.23
CA LEU A 4 60.76 -28.67 26.39
C LEU A 4 59.72 -28.68 25.25
N LEU A 5 59.51 -29.87 24.67
CA LEU A 5 58.52 -30.07 23.60
C LEU A 5 57.09 -29.80 24.07
N ILE A 6 56.72 -30.28 25.28
CA ILE A 6 55.39 -30.04 25.88
C ILE A 6 55.15 -28.53 26.13
N ARG A 7 56.14 -27.80 26.62
CA ARG A 7 56.03 -26.36 26.83
C ARG A 7 55.86 -25.57 25.53
N LEU A 8 56.54 -25.97 24.47
CA LEU A 8 56.43 -25.33 23.14
C LEU A 8 55.02 -25.58 22.56
N THR A 9 54.46 -26.81 22.68
CA THR A 9 53.15 -27.16 22.18
C THR A 9 52.05 -26.40 22.90
N VAL A 10 52.11 -26.23 24.21
CA VAL A 10 51.16 -25.48 25.02
C VAL A 10 51.23 -23.98 24.70
N PHE A 11 52.44 -23.44 24.48
CA PHE A 11 52.59 -22.04 24.10
C PHE A 11 52.04 -21.76 22.70
N PHE A 12 52.25 -22.69 21.74
CA PHE A 12 51.69 -22.55 20.36
C PHE A 12 50.15 -22.65 20.37
N LEU A 13 49.55 -23.55 21.17
CA LEU A 13 48.11 -23.62 21.34
C LEU A 13 47.55 -22.32 21.99
N MET A 14 48.23 -21.78 22.96
CA MET A 14 47.80 -20.55 23.64
C MET A 14 47.85 -19.32 22.72
N VAL A 15 48.85 -19.24 21.83
CA VAL A 15 48.99 -18.15 20.84
C VAL A 15 47.92 -18.26 19.77
N CYS A 16 47.52 -19.49 19.35
CA CYS A 16 46.42 -19.66 18.40
C CYS A 16 45.06 -19.22 18.96
N PHE A 17 44.82 -19.28 20.28
CA PHE A 17 43.64 -18.79 20.92
C PHE A 17 43.64 -17.26 21.16
N LEU A 18 44.79 -16.62 21.10
CA LEU A 18 44.94 -15.18 21.29
C LEU A 18 45.00 -14.38 19.98
N LEU A 19 45.00 -15.07 18.84
CA LEU A 19 44.80 -14.40 17.55
C LEU A 19 43.36 -13.88 17.54
N PRO A 20 43.14 -12.56 17.36
CA PRO A 20 41.81 -12.06 17.21
C PRO A 20 41.19 -12.85 16.04
N GLN A 21 40.14 -13.62 16.32
CA GLN A 21 39.29 -14.13 15.27
C GLN A 21 38.86 -12.86 14.53
N SER A 22 39.41 -12.63 13.35
CA SER A 22 38.90 -11.62 12.46
C SER A 22 37.43 -11.95 12.34
N SER A 23 36.58 -11.22 13.05
CA SER A 23 35.16 -11.25 12.77
C SER A 23 35.07 -10.87 11.29
N GLN A 24 34.91 -11.87 10.45
CA GLN A 24 34.52 -11.62 9.08
C GLN A 24 33.25 -10.80 9.23
N ALA A 25 33.37 -9.51 8.97
CA ALA A 25 32.22 -8.65 8.86
C ALA A 25 31.35 -9.34 7.82
N ILE A 26 30.25 -9.98 8.29
CA ILE A 26 29.26 -10.58 7.40
C ILE A 26 28.86 -9.42 6.50
N ALA A 27 29.24 -9.50 5.21
CA ALA A 27 28.84 -8.49 4.26
C ALA A 27 27.32 -8.33 4.39
N PRO A 28 26.83 -7.11 4.51
CA PRO A 28 25.38 -6.91 4.65
C PRO A 28 24.70 -7.65 3.51
N PRO A 29 23.60 -8.37 3.77
CA PRO A 29 22.93 -9.16 2.76
C PRO A 29 22.66 -8.28 1.55
N GLN A 30 23.08 -8.77 0.38
CA GLN A 30 22.92 -8.05 -0.86
C GLN A 30 21.40 -7.94 -1.13
N GLN A 31 20.88 -6.72 -0.99
CA GLN A 31 19.45 -6.47 -1.16
C GLN A 31 19.08 -6.63 -2.63
N GLU A 32 18.08 -7.46 -2.90
CA GLU A 32 17.54 -7.61 -4.24
C GLU A 32 16.86 -6.30 -4.69
N PRO A 33 17.04 -5.89 -5.95
CA PRO A 33 16.40 -4.69 -6.46
C PRO A 33 14.88 -4.88 -6.55
N THR A 34 14.15 -3.82 -6.34
CA THR A 34 12.72 -3.76 -6.67
C THR A 34 12.55 -3.65 -8.17
N VAL A 35 11.80 -4.56 -8.77
CA VAL A 35 11.55 -4.58 -10.21
C VAL A 35 10.11 -4.14 -10.49
N ILE A 36 9.94 -3.20 -11.40
CA ILE A 36 8.61 -2.71 -11.81
C ILE A 36 8.30 -3.23 -13.20
N TYR A 37 7.15 -3.89 -13.31
CA TYR A 37 6.62 -4.44 -14.56
C TYR A 37 5.41 -3.65 -15.02
N GLN A 38 5.29 -3.44 -16.31
CA GLN A 38 4.04 -3.11 -16.98
C GLN A 38 3.48 -4.39 -17.58
N MET A 39 2.25 -4.73 -17.23
CA MET A 39 1.59 -5.97 -17.64
C MET A 39 0.31 -5.65 -18.41
N SER A 40 0.07 -6.37 -19.52
CA SER A 40 -1.18 -6.23 -20.23
C SER A 40 -2.33 -6.92 -19.50
N VAL A 41 -3.54 -6.39 -19.62
CA VAL A 41 -4.75 -6.97 -18.99
C VAL A 41 -5.17 -8.32 -19.54
N ASP A 42 -4.63 -8.76 -20.68
CA ASP A 42 -4.82 -10.10 -21.24
C ASP A 42 -3.70 -11.06 -20.79
N GLY A 43 -2.70 -10.57 -20.03
CA GLY A 43 -1.58 -11.31 -19.49
C GLY A 43 -0.57 -11.83 -20.50
N LYS A 44 -0.71 -11.46 -21.75
CA LYS A 44 0.17 -11.96 -22.82
C LYS A 44 1.53 -11.26 -22.85
N THR A 45 1.58 -10.04 -22.35
CA THR A 45 2.82 -9.26 -22.33
C THR A 45 3.16 -8.74 -20.95
N SER A 46 4.43 -8.88 -20.61
CA SER A 46 5.04 -8.29 -19.42
C SER A 46 6.35 -7.62 -19.82
N LYS A 47 6.55 -6.41 -19.38
CA LYS A 47 7.76 -5.63 -19.69
C LYS A 47 8.31 -5.01 -18.41
N VAL A 48 9.59 -5.23 -18.13
CA VAL A 48 10.31 -4.47 -17.10
C VAL A 48 10.43 -3.02 -17.55
N ILE A 49 9.93 -2.08 -16.74
CA ILE A 49 9.98 -0.65 -17.02
C ILE A 49 10.95 0.09 -16.10
N ALA A 50 11.25 -0.47 -14.93
CA ALA A 50 12.20 0.10 -14.00
C ALA A 50 12.82 -0.98 -13.10
N GLN A 51 14.04 -0.71 -12.66
CA GLN A 51 14.70 -1.40 -11.54
C GLN A 51 15.16 -0.33 -10.56
N LEU A 52 14.81 -0.50 -9.30
CA LEU A 52 15.07 0.42 -8.21
C LEU A 52 15.95 -0.26 -7.17
N PRO A 53 16.71 0.49 -6.35
CA PRO A 53 17.23 -0.06 -5.11
C PRO A 53 16.10 -0.76 -4.33
N SER A 54 16.46 -1.67 -3.42
CA SER A 54 15.46 -2.35 -2.59
C SER A 54 14.49 -1.37 -1.94
N MET A 55 13.21 -1.47 -2.28
CA MET A 55 12.10 -0.67 -1.77
C MET A 55 11.04 -1.62 -1.20
N HIS A 56 10.05 -1.09 -0.45
CA HIS A 56 9.11 -1.94 0.27
C HIS A 56 7.65 -1.73 -0.12
N ARG A 57 7.32 -0.56 -0.66
CA ARG A 57 6.00 -0.25 -1.19
C ARG A 57 6.04 0.92 -2.14
N GLY A 58 5.01 1.07 -2.95
CA GLY A 58 4.97 2.18 -3.88
C GLY A 58 3.63 2.35 -4.58
N SER A 59 3.55 3.40 -5.38
CA SER A 59 2.46 3.68 -6.29
C SER A 59 2.98 4.42 -7.51
N ILE A 60 2.29 4.27 -8.65
CA ILE A 60 2.70 4.92 -9.89
C ILE A 60 1.79 6.12 -10.18
N SER A 61 2.34 7.15 -10.82
CA SER A 61 1.58 8.31 -11.25
C SER A 61 0.56 7.96 -12.33
N PRO A 62 -0.50 8.77 -12.52
CA PRO A 62 -1.53 8.51 -13.52
C PRO A 62 -1.03 8.39 -14.96
N SER A 63 0.08 9.04 -15.32
CA SER A 63 0.70 8.88 -16.64
C SER A 63 1.59 7.65 -16.76
N GLY A 64 1.91 6.99 -15.65
CA GLY A 64 2.89 5.90 -15.61
C GLY A 64 4.35 6.35 -15.68
N ARG A 65 4.63 7.66 -15.57
CA ARG A 65 5.99 8.20 -15.67
C ARG A 65 6.77 8.17 -14.36
N PHE A 66 6.10 8.44 -13.26
CA PHE A 66 6.75 8.57 -11.95
C PHE A 66 6.30 7.48 -10.99
N VAL A 67 7.23 6.97 -10.20
CA VAL A 67 6.93 6.02 -9.12
C VAL A 67 7.25 6.70 -7.79
N TYR A 68 6.23 6.80 -6.94
CA TYR A 68 6.43 7.05 -5.52
C TYR A 68 6.76 5.72 -4.85
N THR A 69 7.77 5.70 -4.00
CA THR A 69 8.19 4.49 -3.31
C THR A 69 8.82 4.83 -1.96
N GLU A 70 8.88 3.85 -1.08
CA GLU A 70 9.41 4.00 0.26
C GLU A 70 10.44 2.93 0.57
N LYS A 71 11.49 3.33 1.28
CA LYS A 71 12.48 2.45 1.86
C LYS A 71 12.34 2.48 3.38
N PHE A 72 12.14 1.31 3.99
CA PHE A 72 12.21 1.22 5.45
C PHE A 72 13.66 1.30 5.93
N GLY A 73 13.86 1.90 7.08
CA GLY A 73 15.12 1.79 7.77
C GLY A 73 15.36 0.37 8.29
N TYR A 74 16.61 0.02 8.56
CA TYR A 74 16.98 -1.32 9.00
C TYR A 74 16.72 -1.56 10.50
N GLY A 75 16.63 -0.52 11.29
CA GLY A 75 16.37 -0.59 12.72
C GLY A 75 14.88 -0.43 13.05
N LYS A 76 14.44 -1.01 14.17
CA LYS A 76 13.06 -0.90 14.67
C LYS A 76 12.56 0.56 14.75
N ASN A 77 13.46 1.51 14.90
CA ASN A 77 13.18 2.94 15.03
C ASN A 77 13.65 3.77 13.82
N ASP A 78 14.13 3.13 12.78
CA ASP A 78 14.59 3.86 11.61
C ASP A 78 13.39 4.41 10.83
N PRO A 79 13.41 5.69 10.45
CA PRO A 79 12.29 6.28 9.73
C PRO A 79 12.17 5.69 8.32
N THR A 80 10.95 5.53 7.87
CA THR A 80 10.66 5.28 6.45
C THR A 80 11.07 6.49 5.62
N ILE A 81 11.82 6.25 4.57
CA ILE A 81 12.33 7.29 3.68
C ILE A 81 11.58 7.23 2.36
N PRO A 82 10.80 8.27 2.01
CA PRO A 82 10.07 8.34 0.76
C PRO A 82 10.96 8.82 -0.38
N TYR A 83 10.73 8.25 -1.57
CA TYR A 83 11.42 8.60 -2.80
C TYR A 83 10.45 8.76 -3.96
N LEU A 84 10.87 9.55 -4.92
CA LEU A 84 10.25 9.70 -6.23
C LEU A 84 11.24 9.24 -7.29
N TYR A 85 10.84 8.32 -8.16
CA TYR A 85 11.61 7.85 -9.30
C TYR A 85 10.97 8.30 -10.60
N ASP A 86 11.72 8.98 -11.45
CA ASP A 86 11.32 9.33 -12.82
C ASP A 86 11.81 8.22 -13.76
N ILE A 87 10.89 7.43 -14.30
CA ILE A 87 11.19 6.30 -15.21
C ILE A 87 11.90 6.78 -16.48
N LYS A 88 11.53 7.97 -16.97
CA LYS A 88 12.11 8.53 -18.21
C LYS A 88 13.56 8.94 -18.04
N THR A 89 13.89 9.61 -16.94
CA THR A 89 15.24 10.13 -16.67
C THR A 89 16.09 9.19 -15.81
N LYS A 90 15.48 8.13 -15.26
CA LYS A 90 16.08 7.18 -14.31
C LYS A 90 16.60 7.86 -13.02
N ARG A 91 16.01 8.98 -12.66
CA ARG A 91 16.43 9.77 -11.49
C ARG A 91 15.60 9.39 -10.27
N LEU A 92 16.28 9.04 -9.18
CA LEU A 92 15.71 8.84 -7.87
C LEU A 92 15.91 10.11 -7.03
N THR A 93 14.83 10.63 -6.45
CA THR A 93 14.83 11.86 -5.64
C THR A 93 14.20 11.58 -4.28
N LYS A 94 14.89 11.90 -3.20
CA LYS A 94 14.33 11.81 -1.84
C LYS A 94 13.27 12.88 -1.65
N LEU A 95 12.14 12.49 -1.08
CA LEU A 95 11.06 13.40 -0.71
C LEU A 95 11.14 13.80 0.76
N SER A 96 10.44 14.87 1.13
CA SER A 96 10.39 15.38 2.50
C SER A 96 9.44 14.60 3.42
N GLY A 97 8.50 13.85 2.87
CA GLY A 97 7.53 13.11 3.65
C GLY A 97 6.67 12.17 2.82
N TYR A 98 5.76 11.47 3.49
CA TYR A 98 4.79 10.56 2.90
C TYR A 98 3.94 11.27 1.84
N ALA A 99 3.67 10.59 0.73
CA ALA A 99 2.97 11.19 -0.40
C ALA A 99 1.92 10.26 -1.01
N LYS A 100 0.90 10.89 -1.63
CA LYS A 100 -0.14 10.22 -2.43
C LYS A 100 -0.29 10.96 -3.76
N TRP A 101 -0.53 10.19 -4.82
CA TRP A 101 -0.80 10.76 -6.15
C TRP A 101 -2.17 11.44 -6.22
N SER A 102 -2.23 12.53 -6.98
CA SER A 102 -3.47 12.96 -7.64
C SER A 102 -4.00 11.80 -8.50
N GLN A 103 -5.31 11.66 -8.58
CA GLN A 103 -5.91 10.65 -9.46
C GLN A 103 -5.94 11.10 -10.94
N LYS A 104 -5.83 12.40 -11.18
CA LYS A 104 -5.96 13.00 -12.52
C LYS A 104 -4.64 13.38 -13.17
N ASN A 105 -3.66 13.76 -12.37
CA ASN A 105 -2.43 14.39 -12.86
C ASN A 105 -1.20 13.80 -12.17
N ASP A 106 -0.02 13.97 -12.79
CA ASP A 106 1.25 13.60 -12.17
C ASP A 106 1.68 14.60 -11.10
N VAL A 107 0.83 14.76 -10.10
CA VAL A 107 1.05 15.65 -8.96
C VAL A 107 0.99 14.85 -7.68
N LEU A 108 1.91 15.09 -6.78
CA LEU A 108 1.94 14.52 -5.43
C LEU A 108 1.36 15.49 -4.41
N TYR A 109 0.57 14.96 -3.52
CA TYR A 109 0.26 15.59 -2.24
C TYR A 109 1.13 14.93 -1.20
N MET A 110 1.87 15.69 -0.41
CA MET A 110 2.82 15.11 0.54
C MET A 110 2.93 15.90 1.84
N THR A 111 3.29 15.19 2.89
CA THR A 111 3.60 15.82 4.17
C THR A 111 4.94 16.55 4.11
N GLU A 112 5.01 17.74 4.67
CA GLU A 112 6.23 18.51 4.80
C GLU A 112 6.16 19.43 6.01
N ASN A 113 7.12 19.31 6.95
CA ASN A 113 7.17 20.15 8.15
C ASN A 113 5.85 20.18 8.91
N ASN A 114 5.26 19.01 9.22
CA ASN A 114 3.96 18.84 9.89
C ASN A 114 2.75 19.44 9.15
N GLY A 115 2.92 19.90 7.92
CA GLY A 115 1.86 20.41 7.04
C GLY A 115 1.68 19.57 5.80
N LEU A 116 0.93 20.10 4.82
CA LEU A 116 0.71 19.46 3.52
C LEU A 116 1.09 20.41 2.39
N VAL A 117 1.75 19.84 1.38
CA VAL A 117 2.09 20.53 0.13
C VAL A 117 1.62 19.73 -1.08
N ARG A 118 1.24 20.45 -2.12
CA ARG A 118 1.07 19.94 -3.48
C ARG A 118 2.40 20.11 -4.21
N PHE A 119 2.92 19.03 -4.78
CA PHE A 119 4.21 19.00 -5.48
C PHE A 119 4.02 18.54 -6.92
N ASP A 120 4.51 19.31 -7.86
CA ASP A 120 4.56 18.98 -9.28
C ASP A 120 5.97 18.47 -9.63
N PRO A 121 6.16 17.17 -9.93
CA PRO A 121 7.47 16.62 -10.23
C PRO A 121 8.09 17.14 -11.53
N LEU A 122 7.26 17.59 -12.49
CA LEU A 122 7.74 18.08 -13.79
C LEU A 122 8.41 19.43 -13.67
N THR A 123 7.81 20.31 -12.85
CA THR A 123 8.27 21.69 -12.66
C THR A 123 9.04 21.89 -11.36
N SER A 124 9.06 20.87 -10.50
CA SER A 124 9.56 20.94 -9.12
C SER A 124 8.86 22.00 -8.25
N LYS A 125 7.68 22.49 -8.68
CA LYS A 125 6.92 23.50 -7.96
C LYS A 125 6.21 22.87 -6.77
N LYS A 126 6.33 23.53 -5.62
CA LYS A 126 5.58 23.22 -4.40
C LYS A 126 4.57 24.33 -4.11
N THR A 127 3.38 23.94 -3.71
CA THR A 127 2.32 24.85 -3.25
C THR A 127 1.88 24.37 -1.86
N ARG A 128 1.98 25.24 -0.86
CA ARG A 128 1.51 24.96 0.50
C ARG A 128 -0.01 24.91 0.53
N LEU A 129 -0.58 23.83 1.08
CA LEU A 129 -2.01 23.65 1.28
C LEU A 129 -2.42 23.80 2.74
N VAL A 130 -1.62 23.22 3.64
CA VAL A 130 -1.85 23.24 5.08
C VAL A 130 -0.56 23.65 5.77
N GLU A 131 -0.64 24.70 6.59
CA GLU A 131 0.49 25.11 7.41
C GLU A 131 0.80 24.07 8.50
N GLY A 132 2.08 23.75 8.65
CA GLY A 132 2.58 22.93 9.73
C GLY A 132 2.73 23.71 11.03
N LYS A 133 2.43 23.08 12.16
CA LYS A 133 2.67 23.60 13.51
C LYS A 133 3.39 22.55 14.33
N VAL A 134 4.24 22.97 15.27
CA VAL A 134 5.06 22.07 16.10
C VAL A 134 4.18 21.11 16.91
N ASP A 135 3.04 21.60 17.40
CA ASP A 135 2.14 20.86 18.30
C ASP A 135 1.15 19.95 17.54
N TYR A 136 1.16 19.98 16.22
CA TYR A 136 0.28 19.18 15.38
C TYR A 136 1.09 18.41 14.36
N SER A 137 0.71 17.16 14.14
CA SER A 137 1.21 16.35 13.03
C SER A 137 0.06 15.95 12.11
N VAL A 138 0.31 15.96 10.82
CA VAL A 138 -0.61 15.31 9.85
C VAL A 138 -0.31 13.83 9.85
N GLU A 139 -1.28 13.03 10.31
CA GLU A 139 -1.13 11.58 10.44
C GLU A 139 -1.47 10.87 9.13
N ASP A 140 -2.55 11.31 8.47
CA ASP A 140 -2.94 10.81 7.14
C ASP A 140 -3.73 11.88 6.38
N PHE A 141 -3.79 11.73 5.06
CA PHE A 141 -4.55 12.61 4.19
C PHE A 141 -5.00 11.87 2.93
N LEU A 142 -6.08 12.33 2.32
CA LEU A 142 -6.62 11.75 1.10
C LEU A 142 -7.34 12.80 0.27
N ILE A 143 -7.07 12.82 -1.03
CA ILE A 143 -7.70 13.72 -1.99
C ILE A 143 -8.97 13.06 -2.52
N SER A 144 -10.07 13.82 -2.66
CA SER A 144 -11.28 13.31 -3.28
C SER A 144 -11.03 12.97 -4.76
N PRO A 145 -11.72 11.95 -5.32
CA PRO A 145 -11.55 11.56 -6.72
C PRO A 145 -11.78 12.68 -7.74
N ASP A 146 -12.66 13.63 -7.44
CA ASP A 146 -12.88 14.82 -8.26
C ASP A 146 -11.84 15.93 -8.05
N GLU A 147 -10.95 15.77 -7.05
CA GLU A 147 -9.94 16.75 -6.63
C GLU A 147 -10.48 18.08 -6.14
N GLN A 148 -11.73 18.11 -5.66
CA GLN A 148 -12.30 19.32 -5.04
C GLN A 148 -11.96 19.40 -3.55
N TYR A 149 -11.73 18.29 -2.88
CA TYR A 149 -11.53 18.23 -1.44
C TYR A 149 -10.27 17.50 -1.04
N LEU A 150 -9.64 17.98 0.02
CA LEU A 150 -8.58 17.32 0.76
C LEU A 150 -9.10 16.98 2.15
N ALA A 151 -9.22 15.69 2.46
CA ALA A 151 -9.45 15.19 3.81
C ALA A 151 -8.11 14.92 4.48
N PHE A 152 -7.94 15.30 5.73
CA PHE A 152 -6.74 14.98 6.48
C PHE A 152 -7.00 14.91 7.98
N MET A 153 -6.21 14.08 8.65
CA MET A 153 -6.23 13.92 10.09
C MET A 153 -5.03 14.63 10.68
N LYS A 154 -5.27 15.47 11.69
CA LYS A 154 -4.22 16.07 12.52
C LYS A 154 -4.29 15.54 13.93
N MET A 155 -3.15 15.14 14.46
CA MET A 155 -3.01 14.84 15.87
C MET A 155 -2.60 16.08 16.61
N ASP A 156 -3.37 16.45 17.64
CA ASP A 156 -3.02 17.48 18.61
C ASP A 156 -2.23 16.85 19.75
N ARG A 157 -0.92 17.04 19.77
CA ARG A 157 0.00 16.47 20.76
C ARG A 157 -0.14 17.10 22.15
N LYS A 158 -0.81 18.25 22.24
CA LYS A 158 -1.06 18.96 23.50
C LYS A 158 -2.51 18.89 23.95
N SER A 159 -3.33 18.07 23.30
CA SER A 159 -4.73 17.93 23.68
C SER A 159 -4.85 17.49 25.14
N ALA A 160 -5.57 18.27 25.94
CA ALA A 160 -5.90 17.91 27.31
C ALA A 160 -6.88 16.73 27.39
N ASN A 161 -7.61 16.45 26.31
CA ASN A 161 -8.54 15.35 26.17
C ASN A 161 -8.00 14.30 25.16
N PRO A 162 -7.43 13.20 25.61
CA PRO A 162 -6.95 12.13 24.70
C PRO A 162 -8.04 11.56 23.79
N GLN A 163 -9.31 11.63 24.22
CA GLN A 163 -10.46 11.14 23.45
C GLN A 163 -10.81 12.04 22.25
N GLU A 164 -10.20 13.21 22.18
CA GLU A 164 -10.39 14.20 21.09
C GLU A 164 -9.05 14.67 20.50
N SER A 165 -8.00 13.85 20.64
CA SER A 165 -6.65 14.25 20.22
C SER A 165 -6.46 14.23 18.69
N VAL A 166 -7.31 13.53 17.95
CA VAL A 166 -7.28 13.52 16.48
C VAL A 166 -8.45 14.30 15.91
N HIS A 167 -8.14 15.21 15.01
CA HIS A 167 -9.12 16.05 14.34
C HIS A 167 -9.17 15.70 12.84
N LEU A 168 -10.34 15.35 12.33
CA LEU A 168 -10.60 15.22 10.91
C LEU A 168 -10.95 16.59 10.32
N TYR A 169 -10.16 17.01 9.35
CA TYR A 169 -10.38 18.22 8.57
C TYR A 169 -10.82 17.89 7.15
N LEU A 170 -11.69 18.74 6.62
CA LEU A 170 -12.01 18.77 5.21
C LEU A 170 -11.67 20.18 4.69
N GLN A 171 -10.85 20.24 3.65
CA GLN A 171 -10.46 21.48 2.99
C GLN A 171 -10.96 21.49 1.55
N ASP A 172 -11.64 22.55 1.16
CA ASP A 172 -11.95 22.84 -0.23
C ASP A 172 -10.68 23.34 -0.93
N LEU A 173 -10.24 22.64 -1.97
CA LEU A 173 -8.99 22.93 -2.67
C LEU A 173 -9.06 24.17 -3.57
N SER A 174 -10.25 24.64 -3.93
CA SER A 174 -10.44 25.83 -4.75
C SER A 174 -10.37 27.12 -3.91
N SER A 175 -11.00 27.11 -2.74
CA SER A 175 -11.09 28.26 -1.85
C SER A 175 -10.08 28.22 -0.70
N LEU A 176 -9.41 27.08 -0.52
CA LEU A 176 -8.54 26.76 0.62
C LEU A 176 -9.24 26.89 2.00
N LYS A 177 -10.57 27.00 2.01
CA LYS A 177 -11.34 27.00 3.25
C LYS A 177 -11.32 25.62 3.90
N MET A 178 -11.10 25.61 5.20
CA MET A 178 -10.94 24.39 6.00
C MET A 178 -11.98 24.34 7.11
N LYS A 179 -12.55 23.17 7.35
CA LYS A 179 -13.52 22.91 8.42
C LYS A 179 -13.08 21.65 9.20
N ILE A 180 -13.18 21.71 10.52
CA ILE A 180 -13.12 20.52 11.38
C ILE A 180 -14.47 19.81 11.26
N ASN A 181 -14.42 18.52 10.85
CA ASN A 181 -15.63 17.74 10.69
C ASN A 181 -15.87 16.76 11.84
N ASP A 182 -14.80 16.25 12.46
CA ASP A 182 -14.91 15.35 13.61
C ASP A 182 -13.69 15.45 14.53
N ARG A 183 -13.86 14.94 15.78
CA ARG A 183 -12.81 14.79 16.79
C ARG A 183 -12.96 13.42 17.43
N PHE A 184 -11.85 12.73 17.65
CA PHE A 184 -11.85 11.39 18.21
C PHE A 184 -10.49 11.05 18.85
N ALA A 185 -10.44 9.93 19.57
CA ALA A 185 -9.21 9.43 20.16
C ALA A 185 -8.21 8.98 19.08
N ALA A 186 -6.94 9.16 19.34
CA ALA A 186 -5.91 8.50 18.55
C ALA A 186 -6.13 6.98 18.59
N VAL A 187 -6.15 6.33 17.44
CA VAL A 187 -6.23 4.87 17.39
C VAL A 187 -4.85 4.34 17.73
N SER A 188 -4.73 3.63 18.86
CA SER A 188 -3.45 3.09 19.36
C SER A 188 -2.85 2.01 18.45
N ASP A 189 -3.66 1.41 17.60
CA ASP A 189 -3.30 0.34 16.68
C ASP A 189 -3.23 0.85 15.23
N HIS A 190 -2.33 1.80 14.98
CA HIS A 190 -1.87 2.00 13.62
C HIS A 190 -0.95 0.83 13.24
N SER A 191 -1.52 -0.33 12.95
CA SER A 191 -0.83 -1.27 12.08
C SER A 191 -0.55 -0.47 10.79
N LEU A 192 0.70 -0.24 10.49
CA LEU A 192 1.23 0.63 9.42
C LEU A 192 0.62 0.37 8.02
N ASN A 193 -0.28 -0.59 7.91
CA ASN A 193 -0.88 -1.08 6.67
C ASN A 193 -2.40 -0.88 6.57
N GLN A 194 -3.09 -0.31 7.57
CA GLN A 194 -4.53 -0.11 7.47
C GLN A 194 -4.84 1.30 6.95
N GLU A 195 -5.59 1.34 5.85
CA GLU A 195 -6.21 2.58 5.39
C GLU A 195 -7.11 3.14 6.50
N VAL A 196 -6.91 4.41 6.86
CA VAL A 196 -7.70 5.10 7.88
C VAL A 196 -8.79 5.98 7.30
N MET A 197 -8.74 6.25 5.99
CA MET A 197 -9.74 7.01 5.24
C MET A 197 -9.96 6.40 3.87
N TYR A 198 -11.18 6.53 3.36
CA TYR A 198 -11.56 6.10 2.02
C TYR A 198 -12.61 7.06 1.42
N TRP A 199 -12.33 7.61 0.23
CA TRP A 199 -13.31 8.36 -0.53
C TRP A 199 -14.16 7.44 -1.39
N LEU A 200 -15.48 7.67 -1.37
CA LEU A 200 -16.33 7.09 -2.38
C LEU A 200 -15.93 7.62 -3.77
N PRO A 201 -15.92 6.81 -4.83
CA PRO A 201 -15.54 7.28 -6.17
C PRO A 201 -16.35 8.49 -6.67
N SER A 202 -17.59 8.64 -6.21
CA SER A 202 -18.43 9.81 -6.50
C SER A 202 -17.98 11.11 -5.82
N SER A 203 -16.97 11.08 -4.95
CA SER A 203 -16.50 12.21 -4.12
C SER A 203 -17.55 12.77 -3.14
N LYS A 204 -18.72 12.14 -3.03
CA LYS A 204 -19.80 12.66 -2.18
C LYS A 204 -19.72 12.18 -0.73
N LYS A 205 -18.97 11.12 -0.47
CA LYS A 205 -18.86 10.50 0.85
C LYS A 205 -17.42 10.17 1.19
N LEU A 206 -17.07 10.44 2.44
CA LEU A 206 -15.79 10.07 3.04
C LEU A 206 -16.04 9.09 4.17
N PHE A 207 -15.42 7.92 4.09
CA PHE A 207 -15.35 6.96 5.19
C PHE A 207 -14.05 7.16 5.96
N TYR A 208 -14.09 7.03 7.28
CA TYR A 208 -12.90 7.14 8.12
C TYR A 208 -13.03 6.32 9.40
N ARG A 209 -11.89 5.90 9.94
CA ARG A 209 -11.83 5.17 11.21
C ARG A 209 -11.79 6.14 12.37
N ALA A 210 -12.68 5.95 13.34
CA ALA A 210 -12.72 6.74 14.55
C ALA A 210 -13.28 5.90 15.71
N ASN A 211 -12.59 5.89 16.85
CA ASN A 211 -13.02 5.19 18.07
C ASN A 211 -13.38 3.70 17.83
N GLY A 212 -12.56 2.98 17.05
CA GLY A 212 -12.76 1.56 16.76
C GLY A 212 -13.89 1.23 15.76
N SER A 213 -14.53 2.23 15.17
CA SER A 213 -15.61 2.06 14.18
C SER A 213 -15.30 2.79 12.88
N ILE A 214 -16.03 2.42 11.82
CA ILE A 214 -16.02 3.15 10.56
C ILE A 214 -17.16 4.15 10.58
N LYS A 215 -16.82 5.42 10.37
CA LYS A 215 -17.78 6.51 10.18
C LYS A 215 -17.84 6.93 8.73
N GLU A 216 -19.00 7.41 8.31
CA GLU A 216 -19.24 8.01 6.99
C GLU A 216 -19.62 9.48 7.19
N LEU A 217 -19.00 10.36 6.44
CA LEU A 217 -19.41 11.75 6.28
C LEU A 217 -20.03 11.92 4.89
N ASP A 218 -21.30 12.24 4.85
CA ASP A 218 -22.02 12.63 3.64
C ASP A 218 -21.78 14.13 3.39
N LEU A 219 -21.07 14.49 2.32
CA LEU A 219 -20.66 15.86 2.07
C LEU A 219 -21.85 16.79 1.73
N PRO A 220 -22.78 16.39 0.86
CA PRO A 220 -23.94 17.21 0.52
C PRO A 220 -24.79 17.62 1.71
N THR A 221 -24.99 16.73 2.67
CA THR A 221 -25.83 16.96 3.84
C THR A 221 -25.05 17.37 5.09
N GLY A 222 -23.78 17.04 5.15
CA GLY A 222 -22.93 17.18 6.33
C GLY A 222 -23.25 16.18 7.44
N LEU A 223 -24.14 15.19 7.19
CA LEU A 223 -24.51 14.17 8.15
C LEU A 223 -23.40 13.13 8.33
N LYS A 224 -23.33 12.60 9.53
CA LYS A 224 -22.40 11.53 9.90
C LYS A 224 -23.17 10.27 10.29
N TYR A 225 -22.67 9.14 9.82
CA TYR A 225 -23.22 7.82 10.14
C TYR A 225 -22.13 6.94 10.70
N THR A 226 -22.46 6.07 11.64
CA THR A 226 -21.55 5.04 12.18
C THR A 226 -21.94 3.69 11.63
N HIS A 227 -20.97 2.96 11.10
CA HIS A 227 -21.16 1.65 10.51
C HIS A 227 -20.50 0.57 11.35
N ASN A 228 -21.18 -0.56 11.49
CA ASN A 228 -20.61 -1.76 12.08
C ASN A 228 -19.85 -2.58 11.01
N LEU A 229 -18.77 -2.00 10.49
CA LEU A 229 -17.91 -2.60 9.48
C LEU A 229 -16.50 -2.74 10.04
N THR A 230 -15.82 -3.83 9.69
CA THR A 230 -14.42 -4.07 10.04
C THR A 230 -13.46 -3.51 8.98
N THR A 231 -13.91 -3.43 7.73
CA THR A 231 -13.15 -2.94 6.58
C THR A 231 -13.93 -1.88 5.82
N PHE A 232 -13.23 -0.99 5.12
CA PHE A 232 -13.90 -0.06 4.21
C PHE A 232 -14.54 -0.82 3.05
N PRO A 233 -15.75 -0.42 2.64
CA PRO A 233 -16.35 -0.98 1.43
C PRO A 233 -15.55 -0.53 0.20
N SER A 234 -15.27 -1.46 -0.71
CA SER A 234 -14.59 -1.15 -1.96
C SER A 234 -15.60 -1.03 -3.09
N PHE A 235 -15.65 0.14 -3.74
CA PHE A 235 -16.55 0.41 -4.85
C PHE A 235 -15.78 0.50 -6.16
N SER A 236 -16.38 0.02 -7.25
CA SER A 236 -15.88 0.30 -8.59
C SER A 236 -15.92 1.80 -8.88
N ASN A 237 -14.96 2.29 -9.67
CA ASN A 237 -14.87 3.73 -9.95
C ASN A 237 -16.09 4.28 -10.73
N ASP A 238 -16.83 3.42 -11.44
CA ASP A 238 -18.11 3.75 -12.09
C ASP A 238 -19.34 3.57 -11.18
N MET A 239 -19.12 3.19 -9.91
CA MET A 239 -20.16 2.97 -8.90
C MET A 239 -21.18 1.87 -9.25
N LYS A 240 -20.88 0.95 -10.16
CA LYS A 240 -21.77 -0.16 -10.48
C LYS A 240 -21.64 -1.32 -9.51
N TYR A 241 -20.44 -1.56 -9.00
CA TYR A 241 -20.16 -2.70 -8.14
C TYR A 241 -19.63 -2.27 -6.80
N LYS A 242 -19.99 -3.03 -5.78
CA LYS A 242 -19.45 -2.93 -4.43
C LYS A 242 -18.92 -4.29 -3.99
N TYR A 243 -17.70 -4.33 -3.47
CA TYR A 243 -17.20 -5.50 -2.77
C TYR A 243 -17.49 -5.37 -1.29
N GLU A 244 -18.00 -6.41 -0.69
CA GLU A 244 -18.30 -6.49 0.74
C GLU A 244 -17.89 -7.84 1.32
N ILE A 245 -17.50 -7.78 2.59
CA ILE A 245 -17.38 -8.96 3.45
C ILE A 245 -18.49 -8.83 4.52
N LYS A 246 -19.40 -9.76 4.54
CA LYS A 246 -20.47 -9.81 5.54
C LYS A 246 -20.66 -11.22 6.04
N GLU A 247 -20.65 -11.41 7.37
CA GLU A 247 -20.90 -12.71 8.02
C GLU A 247 -19.99 -13.85 7.50
N LYS A 248 -18.73 -13.53 7.15
CA LYS A 248 -17.74 -14.41 6.52
C LYS A 248 -17.99 -14.73 5.04
N GLU A 249 -19.00 -14.15 4.42
CA GLU A 249 -19.18 -14.22 2.98
C GLU A 249 -18.51 -13.02 2.30
N GLU A 250 -17.70 -13.30 1.29
CA GLU A 250 -17.15 -12.29 0.39
C GLU A 250 -17.97 -12.27 -0.90
N TYR A 251 -18.41 -11.08 -1.33
CA TYR A 251 -19.21 -10.96 -2.54
C TYR A 251 -19.06 -9.61 -3.23
N PHE A 252 -19.32 -9.63 -4.53
CA PHE A 252 -19.60 -8.42 -5.29
C PHE A 252 -21.12 -8.19 -5.36
N LEU A 253 -21.53 -6.99 -5.05
CA LEU A 253 -22.91 -6.53 -5.20
C LEU A 253 -23.01 -5.63 -6.43
N ASP A 254 -23.84 -5.99 -7.38
CA ASP A 254 -24.32 -5.07 -8.41
C ASP A 254 -25.27 -4.07 -7.77
N ILE A 255 -24.87 -2.80 -7.70
CA ILE A 255 -25.60 -1.76 -6.95
C ILE A 255 -26.95 -1.46 -7.62
N GLN A 256 -27.03 -1.57 -8.94
CA GLN A 256 -28.23 -1.25 -9.69
C GLN A 256 -29.29 -2.36 -9.57
N THR A 257 -28.87 -3.61 -9.69
CA THR A 257 -29.79 -4.76 -9.74
C THR A 257 -29.96 -5.45 -8.40
N GLY A 258 -29.09 -5.18 -7.42
CA GLY A 258 -29.02 -5.87 -6.13
C GLY A 258 -28.53 -7.31 -6.23
N LYS A 259 -28.06 -7.75 -7.41
CA LYS A 259 -27.55 -9.11 -7.61
C LYS A 259 -26.23 -9.29 -6.88
N LYS A 260 -26.15 -10.33 -6.06
CA LYS A 260 -24.91 -10.74 -5.39
C LYS A 260 -24.18 -11.81 -6.19
N VAL A 261 -22.87 -11.69 -6.26
CA VAL A 261 -21.95 -12.71 -6.75
C VAL A 261 -21.03 -13.10 -5.60
N ILE A 262 -21.30 -14.26 -5.00
CA ILE A 262 -20.52 -14.76 -3.87
C ILE A 262 -19.17 -15.26 -4.39
N LEU A 263 -18.10 -14.82 -3.73
CA LEU A 263 -16.77 -15.33 -3.96
C LEU A 263 -16.56 -16.54 -3.06
N GLN A 264 -16.61 -17.73 -3.62
CA GLN A 264 -16.30 -18.94 -2.86
C GLN A 264 -14.78 -19.07 -2.71
N SER A 265 -14.30 -19.26 -1.49
CA SER A 265 -12.93 -19.69 -1.25
C SER A 265 -12.66 -21.01 -1.97
N LEU A 266 -11.48 -21.17 -2.52
CA LEU A 266 -11.06 -22.46 -3.11
C LEU A 266 -11.06 -23.53 -2.01
N PRO A 267 -11.70 -24.72 -2.23
CA PRO A 267 -11.83 -25.74 -1.20
C PRO A 267 -10.49 -26.34 -0.73
N PHE A 268 -9.38 -26.05 -1.42
CA PHE A 268 -8.05 -26.55 -1.11
C PHE A 268 -7.01 -25.47 -0.86
N MET A 269 -7.44 -24.21 -0.76
CA MET A 269 -6.53 -23.08 -0.56
C MET A 269 -7.12 -22.13 0.49
N GLU A 270 -6.39 -21.90 1.54
CA GLU A 270 -6.64 -20.77 2.41
C GLU A 270 -6.11 -19.53 1.70
N GLY A 271 -6.97 -18.82 1.00
CA GLY A 271 -6.65 -17.58 0.31
C GLY A 271 -7.60 -16.49 0.74
N TYR A 272 -7.11 -15.27 0.85
CA TYR A 272 -7.94 -14.09 1.05
C TYR A 272 -7.53 -12.98 0.11
N LEU A 273 -8.51 -12.20 -0.30
CA LEU A 273 -8.27 -10.99 -1.07
C LEU A 273 -7.58 -9.98 -0.16
N ASN A 274 -6.34 -9.64 -0.49
CA ASN A 274 -5.56 -8.71 0.29
C ASN A 274 -5.90 -7.27 -0.08
N LYS A 275 -5.93 -6.96 -1.38
CA LYS A 275 -6.21 -5.63 -1.88
C LYS A 275 -6.89 -5.64 -3.24
N LEU A 276 -7.86 -4.76 -3.41
CA LEU A 276 -8.62 -4.59 -4.64
C LEU A 276 -8.24 -3.30 -5.34
N HIS A 277 -7.95 -3.39 -6.64
CA HIS A 277 -7.55 -2.26 -7.48
C HIS A 277 -8.50 -2.15 -8.67
N TRP A 278 -9.51 -1.31 -8.53
CA TRP A 278 -10.41 -1.00 -9.63
C TRP A 278 -9.71 -0.20 -10.71
N SER A 279 -10.02 -0.53 -11.96
CA SER A 279 -9.53 0.25 -13.10
C SER A 279 -10.11 1.67 -13.10
N PRO A 280 -9.47 2.65 -13.76
CA PRO A 280 -9.93 4.04 -13.76
C PRO A 280 -11.39 4.24 -14.17
N LYS A 281 -11.90 3.45 -15.13
CA LYS A 281 -13.31 3.49 -15.57
C LYS A 281 -14.22 2.52 -14.80
N GLY A 282 -13.67 1.70 -13.91
CA GLY A 282 -14.42 0.87 -12.98
C GLY A 282 -14.90 -0.49 -13.49
N HIS A 283 -14.67 -0.83 -14.76
CA HIS A 283 -15.19 -2.09 -15.33
C HIS A 283 -14.23 -3.28 -15.23
N LEU A 284 -12.98 -3.03 -14.86
CA LEU A 284 -11.98 -4.06 -14.60
C LEU A 284 -11.53 -4.00 -13.15
N LEU A 285 -11.16 -5.14 -12.62
CA LEU A 285 -10.62 -5.27 -11.28
C LEU A 285 -9.38 -6.14 -11.30
N ALA A 286 -8.32 -5.68 -10.65
CA ALA A 286 -7.18 -6.50 -10.28
C ALA A 286 -7.17 -6.69 -8.77
N ALA A 287 -6.96 -7.90 -8.32
CA ALA A 287 -6.89 -8.24 -6.90
C ALA A 287 -5.55 -8.86 -6.57
N GLU A 288 -4.97 -8.41 -5.47
CA GLU A 288 -3.85 -9.08 -4.82
C GLU A 288 -4.44 -10.15 -3.91
N GLU A 289 -4.06 -11.39 -4.14
CA GLU A 289 -4.47 -12.53 -3.31
C GLU A 289 -3.25 -13.17 -2.68
N TYR A 290 -3.36 -13.47 -1.40
CA TYR A 290 -2.41 -14.32 -0.71
C TYR A 290 -2.95 -15.73 -0.68
N VAL A 291 -2.18 -16.68 -1.18
CA VAL A 291 -2.60 -18.08 -1.30
C VAL A 291 -1.65 -18.97 -0.52
N ARG A 292 -2.21 -19.74 0.40
CA ARG A 292 -1.49 -20.80 1.11
C ARG A 292 -2.10 -22.15 0.75
N PRO A 293 -1.41 -23.01 -0.02
CA PRO A 293 -1.90 -24.35 -0.28
C PRO A 293 -2.03 -25.14 1.02
N SER A 294 -3.13 -25.85 1.21
CA SER A 294 -3.43 -26.58 2.45
C SER A 294 -2.39 -27.63 2.84
N ASN A 295 -1.58 -28.07 1.87
CA ASN A 295 -0.55 -29.11 2.07
C ASN A 295 0.88 -28.58 1.91
N SER A 296 1.09 -27.26 1.87
CA SER A 296 2.40 -26.64 1.70
C SER A 296 2.68 -25.65 2.83
N GLN A 297 3.94 -25.58 3.24
CA GLN A 297 4.41 -24.47 4.09
C GLN A 297 4.67 -23.20 3.28
N ASP A 298 4.73 -23.33 1.94
CA ASP A 298 4.98 -22.22 1.06
C ASP A 298 3.69 -21.46 0.78
N SER A 299 3.76 -20.17 0.98
CA SER A 299 2.72 -19.23 0.59
C SER A 299 3.19 -18.42 -0.61
N TYR A 300 2.28 -17.97 -1.44
CA TYR A 300 2.61 -17.10 -2.57
C TYR A 300 1.56 -16.03 -2.78
N SER A 301 2.02 -14.89 -3.28
CA SER A 301 1.13 -13.81 -3.71
C SER A 301 0.74 -14.00 -5.17
N MET A 302 -0.52 -13.76 -5.48
CA MET A 302 -1.07 -13.90 -6.81
C MET A 302 -1.85 -12.63 -7.19
N ILE A 303 -1.72 -12.21 -8.43
CA ILE A 303 -2.58 -11.16 -8.99
C ILE A 303 -3.64 -11.80 -9.86
N ARG A 304 -4.89 -11.53 -9.54
CA ARG A 304 -6.04 -12.04 -10.27
C ARG A 304 -6.79 -10.90 -10.96
N PHE A 305 -7.17 -11.17 -12.21
CA PHE A 305 -7.94 -10.26 -13.04
C PHE A 305 -9.39 -10.68 -13.15
N TYR A 306 -10.29 -9.72 -13.00
CA TYR A 306 -11.72 -9.90 -13.15
C TYR A 306 -12.23 -8.99 -14.26
N LYS A 307 -12.69 -9.62 -15.37
CA LYS A 307 -13.44 -8.99 -16.45
C LYS A 307 -14.90 -9.38 -16.31
N ASN A 308 -15.84 -8.46 -16.52
CA ASN A 308 -17.28 -8.75 -16.48
C ASN A 308 -17.77 -9.35 -15.15
N ILE A 309 -17.64 -8.60 -14.07
CA ILE A 309 -18.08 -9.00 -12.73
C ILE A 309 -19.51 -9.60 -12.72
N PRO A 310 -20.51 -9.14 -13.52
CA PRO A 310 -21.84 -9.75 -13.56
C PRO A 310 -21.89 -11.19 -14.08
N ALA A 311 -20.94 -11.58 -14.90
CA ALA A 311 -20.84 -12.94 -15.47
C ALA A 311 -20.00 -13.88 -14.59
N PHE A 312 -19.66 -13.45 -13.38
CA PHE A 312 -18.90 -14.24 -12.44
C PHE A 312 -19.77 -15.40 -11.93
N THR A 313 -19.61 -16.56 -12.55
CA THR A 313 -20.07 -17.82 -11.97
C THR A 313 -18.85 -18.50 -11.39
N TYR A 314 -18.78 -18.57 -10.07
CA TYR A 314 -17.87 -19.50 -9.42
C TYR A 314 -18.45 -20.89 -9.53
N PRO A 315 -17.74 -21.95 -9.87
CA PRO A 315 -16.46 -22.37 -9.33
C PRO A 315 -15.34 -22.41 -10.37
N PHE A 316 -14.12 -22.45 -9.90
CA PHE A 316 -12.95 -22.75 -10.70
C PHE A 316 -13.12 -24.05 -11.48
N GLY A 317 -13.19 -23.96 -12.82
CA GLY A 317 -13.29 -25.14 -13.68
C GLY A 317 -14.36 -25.10 -14.75
N GLY A 318 -15.26 -24.14 -14.74
CA GLY A 318 -16.27 -24.01 -15.80
C GLY A 318 -15.68 -23.44 -17.08
N THR A 319 -15.82 -24.17 -18.17
CA THR A 319 -15.28 -23.86 -19.51
C THR A 319 -16.00 -22.75 -20.25
N ASN A 320 -16.90 -22.01 -19.60
CA ASN A 320 -17.75 -21.00 -20.26
C ASN A 320 -17.45 -19.58 -19.76
N GLY A 321 -16.57 -18.90 -20.49
CA GLY A 321 -16.70 -17.47 -20.80
C GLY A 321 -16.11 -16.44 -19.87
N SER A 322 -15.74 -16.73 -18.64
CA SER A 322 -15.02 -15.77 -17.79
C SER A 322 -13.52 -15.97 -17.93
N HIS A 323 -12.88 -15.15 -18.75
CA HIS A 323 -11.43 -15.21 -18.89
C HIS A 323 -10.76 -14.74 -17.61
N LYS A 324 -10.43 -15.71 -16.79
CA LYS A 324 -9.57 -15.60 -15.64
C LYS A 324 -8.13 -15.55 -16.12
N LEU A 325 -7.49 -14.42 -15.96
CA LEU A 325 -6.07 -14.34 -16.07
C LEU A 325 -5.49 -14.43 -14.65
N SER A 326 -4.93 -15.56 -14.31
CA SER A 326 -4.11 -15.68 -13.12
C SER A 326 -2.67 -15.54 -13.54
N ILE A 327 -2.00 -14.49 -13.07
CA ILE A 327 -0.58 -14.32 -13.26
C ILE A 327 0.07 -14.87 -12.01
N TYR A 328 0.68 -16.04 -12.15
CA TYR A 328 1.51 -16.61 -11.10
C TYR A 328 2.87 -15.93 -11.18
N LEU A 329 3.14 -15.07 -10.24
CA LEU A 329 4.50 -14.61 -10.02
C LEU A 329 5.04 -15.43 -8.86
N HIS A 330 5.88 -16.42 -9.20
CA HIS A 330 6.66 -17.17 -8.23
C HIS A 330 7.73 -16.25 -7.65
N SER A 331 7.37 -15.44 -6.70
CA SER A 331 8.35 -14.80 -5.83
C SER A 331 7.79 -14.70 -4.42
N SER A 332 8.66 -14.93 -3.49
CA SER A 332 8.43 -14.72 -2.09
C SER A 332 7.81 -13.34 -1.82
N ASP A 333 6.54 -13.29 -1.50
CA ASP A 333 5.89 -12.42 -0.53
C ASP A 333 5.62 -10.93 -0.79
N ASN A 334 6.11 -10.26 -1.85
CA ASN A 334 5.97 -8.79 -1.92
C ASN A 334 5.58 -8.23 -3.30
N ILE A 335 4.72 -8.93 -4.02
CA ILE A 335 4.18 -8.40 -5.27
C ILE A 335 2.99 -7.50 -4.96
N GLN A 336 3.01 -6.27 -5.47
CA GLN A 336 1.94 -5.31 -5.30
C GLN A 336 1.56 -4.67 -6.63
N ILE A 337 0.25 -4.45 -6.83
CA ILE A 337 -0.25 -3.61 -7.90
C ILE A 337 -0.04 -2.17 -7.47
N ILE A 338 0.79 -1.44 -8.19
CA ILE A 338 1.12 -0.05 -7.88
C ILE A 338 0.28 0.97 -8.66
N GLY A 339 -0.54 0.51 -9.59
CA GLY A 339 -1.52 1.34 -10.31
C GLY A 339 -1.88 0.82 -11.70
N TRP A 340 -2.82 1.51 -12.33
CA TRP A 340 -3.32 1.26 -13.66
C TRP A 340 -2.82 2.27 -14.68
N ASN A 341 -2.66 1.84 -15.94
CA ASN A 341 -2.54 2.77 -17.04
C ASN A 341 -3.93 3.39 -17.34
N ARG A 342 -3.96 4.65 -17.72
CA ARG A 342 -5.20 5.39 -18.06
C ARG A 342 -6.02 4.76 -19.18
N ASP A 343 -5.35 4.08 -20.12
CA ASP A 343 -6.03 3.40 -21.24
C ASP A 343 -6.67 2.08 -20.82
N GLU A 344 -6.43 1.63 -19.59
CA GLU A 344 -6.88 0.36 -19.00
C GLU A 344 -6.46 -0.90 -19.79
N LYS A 345 -5.49 -0.77 -20.71
CA LYS A 345 -4.92 -1.90 -21.44
C LYS A 345 -3.79 -2.58 -20.68
N SER A 346 -3.25 -1.88 -19.70
CA SER A 346 -2.16 -2.37 -18.86
C SER A 346 -2.25 -1.81 -17.43
N PHE A 347 -1.52 -2.45 -16.53
CA PHE A 347 -1.33 -2.05 -15.15
C PHE A 347 0.11 -2.27 -14.75
N TYR A 348 0.47 -1.72 -13.60
CA TYR A 348 1.83 -1.74 -13.10
C TYR A 348 1.93 -2.57 -11.83
N VAL A 349 2.93 -3.43 -11.80
CA VAL A 349 3.24 -4.32 -10.68
C VAL A 349 4.65 -4.06 -10.22
N ALA A 350 4.84 -3.94 -8.94
CA ALA A 350 6.16 -3.92 -8.33
C ALA A 350 6.42 -5.23 -7.59
N ASP A 351 7.58 -5.80 -7.84
CA ASP A 351 8.14 -6.89 -7.07
C ASP A 351 9.13 -6.28 -6.08
N PHE A 352 8.68 -6.15 -4.83
CA PHE A 352 9.48 -5.57 -3.75
C PHE A 352 10.32 -6.66 -3.12
N ALA A 353 11.62 -6.47 -3.05
CA ALA A 353 12.53 -7.41 -2.41
C ALA A 353 12.12 -7.71 -0.96
N SER A 354 11.93 -8.99 -0.63
CA SER A 354 11.62 -9.41 0.73
C SER A 354 12.85 -9.28 1.63
N VAL A 355 12.79 -8.41 2.62
CA VAL A 355 13.84 -8.28 3.65
C VAL A 355 13.80 -9.44 4.65
N HIS A 356 12.70 -10.18 4.73
CA HIS A 356 12.45 -11.11 5.84
C HIS A 356 12.62 -12.61 5.53
N ALA A 357 12.72 -13.02 4.29
CA ALA A 357 12.76 -14.45 3.97
C ALA A 357 14.12 -15.13 4.20
N ARG A 358 15.22 -14.36 4.32
CA ARG A 358 16.57 -14.93 4.51
C ARG A 358 17.11 -14.83 5.93
N ASP A 359 16.57 -13.95 6.77
CA ASP A 359 17.09 -13.78 8.15
C ASP A 359 16.58 -14.84 9.13
N PHE A 360 15.56 -15.61 8.79
CA PHE A 360 15.03 -16.69 9.62
C PHE A 360 15.60 -18.08 9.29
N ALA A 361 16.35 -18.23 8.21
CA ALA A 361 16.98 -19.50 7.84
C ALA A 361 18.37 -19.71 8.44
N SER A 362 18.86 -18.77 9.24
CA SER A 362 20.18 -18.81 9.88
C SER A 362 20.17 -18.64 11.42
N LEU A 363 19.00 -18.92 12.07
CA LEU A 363 18.94 -19.03 13.52
C LEU A 363 18.67 -20.48 13.95
#